data_a0d00f8e1f75336e30ce5ea06c3b5dfb
#
_entry.id   a0d00f8e1f75336e30ce5ea06c3b5dfb
#
_cell.length_a   1.000
_cell.length_b   1.000
_cell.length_c   1.000
_cell.angle_alpha   90.00
_cell.angle_beta   90.00
_cell.angle_gamma   90.00
#
_symmetry.space_group_name_H-M   'P 1'
#
loop_
_entity.id
_entity.type
_entity.pdbx_description
1 polymer ?
#
loop_
_entity_poly.entity_id
_entity_poly.type
_entity_poly.pdbx_seq_one_letter_code
_entity_poly.pdbx_strand_id
1 'polypeptide(L)'
;MYVAAYDYPPYFSMGLETDVTRELIQILNDYQDTYDFQLQVIPPNGRYQALSETGCCDVIFFESEEWGWEGRAVESTIPLIRGRERFVAKRIPGRTQAFFETLENKTVGAVKGYHYNFNGTEQTADQLNQSYRAYLSHSALTNLRMLMGGRIDIMPINDELLSALQNAGEQYQKDLLVSDKVFDDYMLSMIVGHNKRLTQETMQQLVRELARQGHIDQLLQRFNLSRFQVYRIGLRR
;
A
#
# COMPACT_ATOMS: atom_id res chain seq x y z
N MET A 1 -0.21 -21.71 3.37
CA MET A 1 0.32 -20.48 3.96
C MET A 1 -0.73 -19.40 3.84
N TYR A 2 -1.01 -18.66 4.91
CA TYR A 2 -2.01 -17.60 4.83
C TYR A 2 -1.33 -16.24 4.65
N VAL A 3 -1.73 -15.56 3.57
CA VAL A 3 -1.31 -14.20 3.24
C VAL A 3 -2.35 -13.23 3.78
N ALA A 4 -2.02 -12.47 4.81
CA ALA A 4 -2.88 -11.41 5.29
C ALA A 4 -2.89 -10.25 4.29
N ALA A 5 -4.08 -9.70 4.01
CA ALA A 5 -4.23 -8.52 3.20
C ALA A 5 -5.35 -7.63 3.71
N TYR A 6 -5.15 -6.34 3.65
CA TYR A 6 -6.13 -5.30 3.98
C TYR A 6 -6.22 -4.29 2.83
N ASP A 7 -7.31 -3.52 2.79
CA ASP A 7 -7.51 -2.57 1.69
C ASP A 7 -6.37 -1.55 1.63
N TYR A 8 -5.45 -1.75 0.68
CA TYR A 8 -4.32 -0.89 0.37
C TYR A 8 -4.05 -0.94 -1.15
N PRO A 9 -4.91 -0.26 -1.95
CA PRO A 9 -4.76 -0.29 -3.40
C PRO A 9 -3.50 0.47 -3.86
N PRO A 10 -2.82 0.02 -4.93
CA PRO A 10 -3.22 -1.04 -5.85
C PRO A 10 -2.81 -2.45 -5.40
N TYR A 11 -2.18 -2.59 -4.24
CA TYR A 11 -1.65 -3.87 -3.76
C TYR A 11 -2.75 -4.85 -3.41
N PHE A 12 -3.76 -4.41 -2.69
CA PHE A 12 -4.97 -5.18 -2.42
C PHE A 12 -6.18 -4.27 -2.27
N SER A 13 -7.33 -4.66 -2.84
CA SER A 13 -8.60 -3.98 -2.56
C SER A 13 -9.80 -4.89 -2.77
N MET A 14 -10.75 -4.82 -1.85
CA MET A 14 -12.06 -5.47 -1.99
C MET A 14 -12.90 -4.87 -3.12
N GLY A 15 -12.58 -3.66 -3.56
CA GLY A 15 -13.29 -2.95 -4.63
C GLY A 15 -12.74 -3.19 -6.03
N LEU A 16 -11.69 -4.04 -6.17
CA LEU A 16 -11.08 -4.39 -7.45
C LEU A 16 -11.25 -5.89 -7.72
N GLU A 17 -11.43 -6.27 -8.97
CA GLU A 17 -11.49 -7.69 -9.39
C GLU A 17 -10.11 -8.34 -9.32
N THR A 18 -9.07 -7.58 -9.67
CA THR A 18 -7.67 -8.00 -9.63
C THR A 18 -6.82 -6.98 -8.89
N ASP A 19 -5.77 -7.42 -8.24
CA ASP A 19 -4.76 -6.60 -7.57
C ASP A 19 -3.43 -7.35 -7.51
N VAL A 20 -2.39 -6.63 -7.11
CA VAL A 20 -1.02 -7.16 -7.09
C VAL A 20 -0.88 -8.37 -6.16
N THR A 21 -1.55 -8.37 -5.01
CA THR A 21 -1.47 -9.46 -4.02
C THR A 21 -2.14 -10.73 -4.52
N ARG A 22 -3.34 -10.64 -5.10
CA ARG A 22 -4.04 -11.82 -5.65
C ARG A 22 -3.23 -12.45 -6.79
N GLU A 23 -2.70 -11.64 -7.70
CA GLU A 23 -1.89 -12.16 -8.79
C GLU A 23 -0.55 -12.72 -8.31
N LEU A 24 0.10 -12.10 -7.30
CA LEU A 24 1.32 -12.67 -6.75
C LEU A 24 1.08 -14.01 -6.04
N ILE A 25 -0.03 -14.17 -5.34
CA ILE A 25 -0.45 -15.45 -4.74
C ILE A 25 -0.59 -16.51 -5.84
N GLN A 26 -1.26 -16.19 -6.94
CA GLN A 26 -1.40 -17.12 -8.06
C GLN A 26 -0.04 -17.49 -8.66
N ILE A 27 0.82 -16.51 -8.93
CA ILE A 27 2.17 -16.74 -9.45
C ILE A 27 2.98 -17.66 -8.51
N LEU A 28 2.90 -17.43 -7.19
CA LEU A 28 3.60 -18.26 -6.20
C LEU A 28 3.08 -19.71 -6.22
N ASN A 29 1.78 -19.91 -6.31
CA ASN A 29 1.17 -21.24 -6.34
C ASN A 29 1.45 -21.96 -7.67
N ASP A 30 1.47 -21.25 -8.80
CA ASP A 30 1.80 -21.83 -10.10
C ASP A 30 3.30 -22.16 -10.23
N TYR A 31 4.16 -21.48 -9.47
CA TYR A 31 5.60 -21.61 -9.56
C TYR A 31 6.16 -22.83 -8.80
N GLN A 32 5.52 -23.24 -7.70
CA GLN A 32 6.02 -24.30 -6.83
C GLN A 32 4.87 -25.04 -6.13
N ASP A 33 5.09 -26.31 -5.78
CA ASP A 33 4.09 -27.22 -5.19
C ASP A 33 4.29 -27.45 -3.67
N THR A 34 5.32 -26.83 -3.06
CA THR A 34 5.65 -27.06 -1.64
C THR A 34 4.69 -26.33 -0.70
N TYR A 35 4.25 -25.14 -1.10
CA TYR A 35 3.38 -24.28 -0.32
C TYR A 35 2.12 -23.92 -1.12
N ASP A 36 0.97 -23.95 -0.46
CA ASP A 36 -0.28 -23.43 -0.96
C ASP A 36 -0.57 -22.08 -0.26
N PHE A 37 -0.42 -20.97 -1.00
CA PHE A 37 -0.67 -19.63 -0.51
C PHE A 37 -2.15 -19.27 -0.67
N GLN A 38 -2.78 -18.86 0.43
CA GLN A 38 -4.20 -18.53 0.49
C GLN A 38 -4.40 -17.12 1.05
N LEU A 39 -5.24 -16.33 0.41
CA LEU A 39 -5.57 -14.99 0.85
C LEU A 39 -6.44 -15.01 2.11
N GLN A 40 -6.05 -14.24 3.11
CA GLN A 40 -6.84 -13.95 4.30
C GLN A 40 -7.06 -12.45 4.44
N VAL A 41 -8.30 -12.00 4.21
CA VAL A 41 -8.65 -10.59 4.35
C VAL A 41 -8.79 -10.22 5.83
N ILE A 42 -8.14 -9.14 6.23
CA ILE A 42 -8.14 -8.61 7.59
C ILE A 42 -8.44 -7.10 7.58
N PRO A 43 -8.89 -6.50 8.67
CA PRO A 43 -8.92 -5.04 8.79
C PRO A 43 -7.49 -4.49 8.95
N PRO A 44 -7.21 -3.24 8.50
CA PRO A 44 -5.85 -2.67 8.56
C PRO A 44 -5.22 -2.68 9.96
N ASN A 45 -5.99 -2.39 11.01
CA ASN A 45 -5.54 -2.42 12.41
C ASN A 45 -5.37 -3.86 12.96
N GLY A 46 -5.86 -4.86 12.26
CA GLY A 46 -5.71 -6.28 12.62
C GLY A 46 -4.38 -6.91 12.19
N ARG A 47 -3.56 -6.22 11.40
CA ARG A 47 -2.35 -6.79 10.79
C ARG A 47 -1.33 -7.30 11.80
N TYR A 48 -1.16 -6.61 12.90
CA TYR A 48 -0.22 -7.01 13.96
C TYR A 48 -0.66 -8.30 14.65
N GLN A 49 -1.96 -8.42 14.94
CA GLN A 49 -2.52 -9.64 15.52
C GLN A 49 -2.48 -10.79 14.51
N ALA A 50 -2.71 -10.51 13.21
CA ALA A 50 -2.68 -11.54 12.17
C ALA A 50 -1.32 -12.25 12.08
N LEU A 51 -0.21 -11.52 12.23
CA LEU A 51 1.16 -12.08 12.22
C LEU A 51 1.70 -12.45 13.59
N SER A 52 0.97 -12.22 14.69
CA SER A 52 1.41 -12.70 16.00
C SER A 52 1.51 -14.23 16.05
N GLU A 53 2.20 -14.79 17.04
CA GLU A 53 2.40 -16.22 17.19
C GLU A 53 1.08 -17.02 17.12
N THR A 54 0.01 -16.49 17.71
CA THR A 54 -1.33 -17.09 17.70
C THR A 54 -2.22 -16.56 16.59
N GLY A 55 -1.69 -15.67 15.74
CA GLY A 55 -2.45 -15.07 14.64
C GLY A 55 -2.70 -16.03 13.48
N CYS A 56 -3.62 -15.64 12.60
CA CYS A 56 -4.08 -16.49 11.49
C CYS A 56 -3.05 -16.71 10.39
N CYS A 57 -2.11 -15.79 10.25
CA CYS A 57 -1.44 -15.60 8.98
C CYS A 57 0.08 -15.71 9.12
N ASP A 58 0.72 -16.05 8.01
CA ASP A 58 2.16 -16.29 7.94
C ASP A 58 2.92 -15.06 7.45
N VAL A 59 2.30 -14.29 6.54
CA VAL A 59 2.96 -13.18 5.83
C VAL A 59 1.96 -12.09 5.44
N ILE A 60 2.44 -10.84 5.34
CA ILE A 60 1.77 -9.72 4.63
C ILE A 60 2.67 -9.28 3.49
N PHE A 61 2.11 -9.11 2.30
CA PHE A 61 2.80 -8.59 1.13
C PHE A 61 2.67 -7.06 1.06
N PHE A 62 3.72 -6.39 0.56
CA PHE A 62 3.75 -4.94 0.32
C PHE A 62 3.43 -4.10 1.58
N GLU A 63 4.18 -4.34 2.62
CA GLU A 63 4.09 -3.66 3.92
C GLU A 63 5.42 -2.95 4.23
N SER A 64 5.39 -1.83 4.95
CA SER A 64 6.60 -1.15 5.43
C SER A 64 6.91 -1.52 6.87
N GLU A 65 8.18 -1.80 7.18
CA GLU A 65 8.65 -2.02 8.54
C GLU A 65 8.37 -0.83 9.46
N GLU A 66 8.37 0.38 8.90
CA GLU A 66 8.16 1.63 9.63
C GLU A 66 6.70 1.82 10.09
N TRP A 67 5.76 0.99 9.60
CA TRP A 67 4.34 1.10 9.93
C TRP A 67 3.97 0.37 11.23
N GLY A 68 4.71 0.65 12.33
CA GLY A 68 4.41 0.17 13.68
C GLY A 68 4.81 -1.29 13.93
N TRP A 69 5.75 -1.85 13.16
CA TRP A 69 6.27 -3.21 13.36
C TRP A 69 7.43 -3.29 14.36
N GLU A 70 7.97 -2.16 14.80
CA GLU A 70 9.08 -2.10 15.74
C GLU A 70 8.76 -2.89 17.03
N GLY A 71 9.71 -3.72 17.45
CA GLY A 71 9.57 -4.56 18.67
C GLY A 71 8.59 -5.72 18.56
N ARG A 72 8.06 -6.03 17.37
CA ARG A 72 7.19 -7.19 17.14
C ARG A 72 7.99 -8.38 16.63
N ALA A 73 7.46 -9.58 16.85
CA ALA A 73 8.08 -10.83 16.44
C ALA A 73 7.83 -11.11 14.95
N VAL A 74 8.44 -10.30 14.09
CA VAL A 74 8.36 -10.41 12.62
C VAL A 74 9.72 -10.13 12.01
N GLU A 75 9.89 -10.57 10.75
CA GLU A 75 11.07 -10.27 9.93
C GLU A 75 10.60 -9.83 8.54
N SER A 76 11.37 -8.97 7.88
CA SER A 76 11.05 -8.53 6.53
C SER A 76 11.99 -9.12 5.49
N THR A 77 11.48 -9.28 4.29
CA THR A 77 12.32 -9.52 3.10
C THR A 77 13.01 -8.22 2.67
N ILE A 78 13.93 -8.31 1.70
CA ILE A 78 14.41 -7.10 1.03
C ILE A 78 13.25 -6.35 0.39
N PRO A 79 13.30 -5.00 0.37
CA PRO A 79 12.26 -4.19 -0.25
C PRO A 79 12.12 -4.48 -1.74
N LEU A 80 10.87 -4.52 -2.20
CA LEU A 80 10.51 -4.68 -3.61
C LEU A 80 10.15 -3.36 -4.28
N ILE A 81 9.50 -2.49 -3.53
CA ILE A 81 8.90 -1.25 -4.01
C ILE A 81 9.39 -0.09 -3.12
N ARG A 82 9.64 1.05 -3.75
CA ARG A 82 9.71 2.34 -3.07
C ARG A 82 8.46 3.12 -3.40
N GLY A 83 7.64 3.36 -2.40
CA GLY A 83 6.40 4.10 -2.51
C GLY A 83 6.52 5.52 -1.96
N ARG A 84 5.54 6.37 -2.31
CA ARG A 84 5.45 7.74 -1.83
C ARG A 84 4.01 8.14 -1.63
N GLU A 85 3.75 8.98 -0.63
CA GLU A 85 2.45 9.59 -0.43
C GLU A 85 2.45 11.09 -0.68
N ARG A 86 1.35 11.52 -1.31
CA ARG A 86 1.06 12.93 -1.60
C ARG A 86 -0.37 13.26 -1.22
N PHE A 87 -0.64 14.53 -1.06
CA PHE A 87 -2.02 15.00 -1.01
C PHE A 87 -2.60 15.17 -2.40
N VAL A 88 -3.90 14.87 -2.52
CA VAL A 88 -4.70 15.19 -3.69
C VAL A 88 -5.95 15.94 -3.29
N ALA A 89 -6.40 16.81 -4.20
CA ALA A 89 -7.65 17.55 -4.11
C ALA A 89 -8.37 17.51 -5.46
N LYS A 90 -9.66 17.77 -5.47
CA LYS A 90 -10.39 17.96 -6.74
C LYS A 90 -9.87 19.20 -7.45
N ARG A 91 -9.55 19.09 -8.72
CA ARG A 91 -9.15 20.22 -9.57
C ARG A 91 -10.37 21.09 -9.86
N ILE A 92 -10.27 22.35 -9.50
CA ILE A 92 -11.27 23.37 -9.81
C ILE A 92 -10.56 24.65 -10.28
N PRO A 93 -11.22 25.53 -11.04
CA PRO A 93 -10.63 26.81 -11.46
C PRO A 93 -10.07 27.60 -10.28
N GLY A 94 -8.84 28.09 -10.42
CA GLY A 94 -8.16 28.90 -9.40
C GLY A 94 -7.50 28.11 -8.25
N ARG A 95 -7.72 26.80 -8.12
CA ARG A 95 -7.02 25.98 -7.11
C ARG A 95 -5.60 25.67 -7.61
N THR A 96 -4.61 26.03 -6.81
CA THR A 96 -3.18 25.87 -7.10
C THR A 96 -2.48 25.03 -6.03
N GLN A 97 -1.17 24.86 -6.12
CA GLN A 97 -0.36 24.14 -5.13
C GLN A 97 -0.44 24.75 -3.72
N ALA A 98 -0.72 26.07 -3.59
CA ALA A 98 -0.96 26.71 -2.31
C ALA A 98 -2.10 26.09 -1.48
N PHE A 99 -3.02 25.34 -2.14
CA PHE A 99 -4.06 24.60 -1.45
C PHE A 99 -3.52 23.54 -0.49
N PHE A 100 -2.32 23.02 -0.74
CA PHE A 100 -1.69 21.96 0.06
C PHE A 100 -0.79 22.46 1.18
N GLU A 101 -0.61 23.78 1.34
CA GLU A 101 0.29 24.34 2.36
C GLU A 101 -0.22 24.14 3.79
N THR A 102 -1.53 24.02 3.98
CA THR A 102 -2.16 23.77 5.27
C THR A 102 -3.35 22.84 5.15
N LEU A 103 -3.62 22.06 6.21
CA LEU A 103 -4.82 21.25 6.37
C LEU A 103 -5.93 21.97 7.14
N GLU A 104 -5.68 23.17 7.66
CA GLU A 104 -6.65 23.95 8.38
C GLU A 104 -7.90 24.24 7.56
N ASN A 105 -9.07 24.14 8.21
CA ASN A 105 -10.39 24.34 7.60
C ASN A 105 -10.73 23.42 6.42
N LYS A 106 -9.96 22.32 6.25
CA LYS A 106 -10.22 21.29 5.23
C LYS A 106 -10.71 20.01 5.87
N THR A 107 -11.64 19.35 5.21
CA THR A 107 -12.04 17.97 5.57
C THR A 107 -11.05 17.00 4.91
N VAL A 108 -10.27 16.32 5.74
CA VAL A 108 -9.24 15.35 5.30
C VAL A 108 -9.86 13.97 5.24
N GLY A 109 -9.83 13.32 4.08
CA GLY A 109 -10.21 11.90 3.97
C GLY A 109 -9.05 11.01 4.41
N ALA A 110 -9.28 10.13 5.38
CA ALA A 110 -8.27 9.17 5.82
C ALA A 110 -8.86 7.75 5.89
N VAL A 111 -8.01 6.73 5.87
CA VAL A 111 -8.41 5.32 5.99
C VAL A 111 -8.20 4.87 7.42
N LYS A 112 -9.22 4.33 8.03
CA LYS A 112 -9.17 3.82 9.40
C LYS A 112 -8.15 2.68 9.53
N GLY A 113 -7.27 2.80 10.52
CA GLY A 113 -6.21 1.82 10.77
C GLY A 113 -4.91 2.03 9.98
N TYR A 114 -4.85 3.05 9.11
CA TYR A 114 -3.61 3.48 8.48
C TYR A 114 -2.78 4.36 9.42
N HIS A 115 -1.49 4.43 9.13
CA HIS A 115 -0.55 5.38 9.68
C HIS A 115 -0.26 6.47 8.66
N TYR A 116 -0.09 7.69 9.13
CA TYR A 116 0.19 8.85 8.29
C TYR A 116 1.31 9.67 8.90
N ASN A 117 2.29 10.05 8.11
CA ASN A 117 3.43 10.87 8.54
C ASN A 117 3.24 12.32 8.06
N PHE A 118 2.28 13.05 8.64
CA PHE A 118 2.06 14.44 8.29
C PHE A 118 3.04 15.35 9.05
N ASN A 119 3.81 16.16 8.32
CA ASN A 119 4.78 17.10 8.87
C ASN A 119 5.87 16.48 9.77
N GLY A 120 6.29 15.23 9.46
CA GLY A 120 7.31 14.53 10.23
C GLY A 120 6.81 13.95 11.56
N THR A 121 5.49 13.92 11.76
CA THR A 121 4.87 13.29 12.93
C THR A 121 3.98 12.14 12.46
N GLU A 122 4.35 10.93 12.86
CA GLU A 122 3.52 9.75 12.60
C GLU A 122 2.24 9.81 13.44
N GLN A 123 1.11 9.63 12.79
CA GLN A 123 -0.21 9.65 13.42
C GLN A 123 -1.08 8.52 12.89
N THR A 124 -1.83 7.89 13.77
CA THR A 124 -2.92 7.01 13.34
C THR A 124 -4.08 7.84 12.78
N ALA A 125 -4.93 7.21 11.97
CA ALA A 125 -6.14 7.86 11.46
C ALA A 125 -7.05 8.42 12.58
N ASP A 126 -7.11 7.75 13.73
CA ASP A 126 -7.88 8.22 14.88
C ASP A 126 -7.26 9.47 15.53
N GLN A 127 -5.92 9.56 15.59
CA GLN A 127 -5.22 10.77 16.06
C GLN A 127 -5.40 11.94 15.08
N LEU A 128 -5.42 11.68 13.78
CA LEU A 128 -5.74 12.70 12.78
C LEU A 128 -7.10 13.35 13.02
N ASN A 129 -8.09 12.56 13.43
CA ASN A 129 -9.43 13.10 13.73
C ASN A 129 -9.47 14.02 14.96
N GLN A 130 -8.47 13.95 15.83
CA GLN A 130 -8.32 14.87 16.96
C GLN A 130 -7.62 16.18 16.55
N SER A 131 -6.72 16.12 15.58
CA SER A 131 -5.90 17.25 15.13
C SER A 131 -6.52 18.00 13.95
N TYR A 132 -7.30 17.32 13.14
CA TYR A 132 -7.88 17.84 11.90
C TYR A 132 -9.34 17.42 11.78
N ARG A 133 -10.07 18.07 10.89
CA ARG A 133 -11.41 17.67 10.50
C ARG A 133 -11.32 16.44 9.58
N ALA A 134 -11.11 15.24 10.17
CA ALA A 134 -10.91 14.02 9.42
C ALA A 134 -12.23 13.26 9.18
N TYR A 135 -12.41 12.76 7.95
CA TYR A 135 -13.42 11.77 7.62
C TYR A 135 -12.72 10.41 7.46
N LEU A 136 -13.06 9.47 8.35
CA LEU A 136 -12.47 8.15 8.37
C LEU A 136 -13.30 7.15 7.57
N SER A 137 -12.77 6.64 6.48
CA SER A 137 -13.37 5.56 5.69
C SER A 137 -12.64 4.23 5.87
N HIS A 138 -13.09 3.21 5.18
CA HIS A 138 -12.44 1.89 5.16
C HIS A 138 -11.63 1.63 3.87
N SER A 139 -11.57 2.61 2.95
CA SER A 139 -10.92 2.42 1.64
C SER A 139 -10.46 3.74 1.05
N ALA A 140 -9.23 3.76 0.51
CA ALA A 140 -8.72 4.89 -0.26
C ALA A 140 -9.58 5.19 -1.51
N LEU A 141 -10.12 4.16 -2.16
CA LEU A 141 -11.02 4.33 -3.32
C LEU A 141 -12.35 4.97 -2.92
N THR A 142 -12.84 4.69 -1.71
CA THR A 142 -14.04 5.38 -1.17
C THR A 142 -13.74 6.85 -0.92
N ASN A 143 -12.60 7.18 -0.31
CA ASN A 143 -12.17 8.56 -0.12
C ASN A 143 -12.00 9.30 -1.45
N LEU A 144 -11.46 8.65 -2.46
CA LEU A 144 -11.33 9.23 -3.79
C LEU A 144 -12.69 9.59 -4.40
N ARG A 145 -13.69 8.71 -4.30
CA ARG A 145 -15.07 9.01 -4.74
C ARG A 145 -15.67 10.18 -3.95
N MET A 146 -15.43 10.25 -2.65
CA MET A 146 -15.90 11.36 -1.79
C MET A 146 -15.23 12.67 -2.15
N LEU A 147 -13.92 12.66 -2.47
CA LEU A 147 -13.18 13.81 -2.96
C LEU A 147 -13.77 14.35 -4.26
N MET A 148 -14.02 13.44 -5.21
CA MET A 148 -14.62 13.80 -6.50
C MET A 148 -16.05 14.33 -6.34
N GLY A 149 -16.81 13.81 -5.37
CA GLY A 149 -18.14 14.27 -5.00
C GLY A 149 -18.16 15.55 -4.14
N GLY A 150 -16.99 16.11 -3.78
CA GLY A 150 -16.89 17.32 -2.96
C GLY A 150 -17.30 17.14 -1.50
N ARG A 151 -17.29 15.91 -0.99
CA ARG A 151 -17.63 15.59 0.41
C ARG A 151 -16.43 15.70 1.35
N ILE A 152 -15.23 15.59 0.80
CA ILE A 152 -13.95 15.88 1.47
C ILE A 152 -13.16 16.81 0.57
N ASP A 153 -12.24 17.57 1.15
CA ASP A 153 -11.47 18.61 0.45
C ASP A 153 -10.12 18.10 -0.04
N ILE A 154 -9.53 17.18 0.72
CA ILE A 154 -8.17 16.70 0.52
C ILE A 154 -8.04 15.26 1.06
N MET A 155 -7.18 14.46 0.46
CA MET A 155 -6.82 13.14 0.99
C MET A 155 -5.38 12.78 0.64
N PRO A 156 -4.69 11.97 1.48
CA PRO A 156 -3.47 11.30 1.08
C PRO A 156 -3.75 10.22 0.04
N ILE A 157 -2.83 10.04 -0.89
CA ILE A 157 -2.84 8.98 -1.89
C ILE A 157 -1.40 8.57 -2.21
N ASN A 158 -1.17 7.28 -2.41
CA ASN A 158 0.12 6.82 -2.85
C ASN A 158 0.32 7.00 -4.36
N ASP A 159 1.57 7.28 -4.77
CA ASP A 159 1.94 7.47 -6.18
C ASP A 159 1.67 6.19 -7.00
N GLU A 160 1.71 5.03 -6.37
CA GLU A 160 1.45 3.73 -6.97
C GLU A 160 -0.02 3.57 -7.37
N LEU A 161 -0.97 3.99 -6.51
CA LEU A 161 -2.38 4.00 -6.86
C LEU A 161 -2.66 5.01 -7.98
N LEU A 162 -2.06 6.21 -7.91
CA LEU A 162 -2.15 7.19 -9.01
C LEU A 162 -1.66 6.59 -10.33
N SER A 163 -0.58 5.80 -10.30
CA SER A 163 -0.03 5.12 -11.47
C SER A 163 -0.96 4.03 -12.00
N ALA A 164 -1.51 3.21 -11.12
CA ALA A 164 -2.44 2.14 -11.49
C ALA A 164 -3.75 2.69 -12.09
N LEU A 165 -4.28 3.76 -11.53
CA LEU A 165 -5.46 4.47 -12.06
C LEU A 165 -5.22 5.03 -13.47
N GLN A 166 -3.98 5.40 -13.82
CA GLN A 166 -3.61 5.81 -15.18
C GLN A 166 -3.84 4.70 -16.20
N ASN A 167 -3.47 3.50 -15.80
CA ASN A 167 -3.56 2.32 -16.66
C ASN A 167 -5.00 1.85 -16.87
N ALA A 168 -5.85 2.06 -15.87
CA ALA A 168 -7.27 1.70 -15.90
C ALA A 168 -8.13 2.65 -16.77
N GLY A 169 -7.52 3.69 -17.39
CA GLY A 169 -8.24 4.65 -18.25
C GLY A 169 -9.21 5.55 -17.49
N GLU A 170 -9.14 5.59 -16.19
CA GLU A 170 -10.05 6.38 -15.37
C GLU A 170 -9.78 7.89 -15.46
N GLN A 171 -10.86 8.65 -15.58
CA GLN A 171 -10.87 10.11 -15.76
C GLN A 171 -10.29 10.91 -14.57
N TYR A 172 -10.00 10.23 -13.45
CA TYR A 172 -9.56 10.86 -12.21
C TYR A 172 -8.33 11.75 -12.36
N GLN A 173 -7.41 11.43 -13.27
CA GLN A 173 -6.18 12.21 -13.42
C GLN A 173 -6.39 13.63 -13.90
N LYS A 174 -7.35 13.86 -14.80
CA LYS A 174 -7.65 15.20 -15.32
C LYS A 174 -8.31 16.05 -14.23
N ASP A 175 -9.06 15.40 -13.35
CA ASP A 175 -9.89 16.04 -12.34
C ASP A 175 -9.20 16.13 -10.96
N LEU A 176 -8.01 15.54 -10.82
CA LEU A 176 -7.21 15.64 -9.60
C LEU A 176 -6.13 16.71 -9.72
N LEU A 177 -6.03 17.54 -8.70
CA LEU A 177 -4.84 18.33 -8.39
C LEU A 177 -4.00 17.50 -7.43
N VAL A 178 -2.78 17.16 -7.83
CA VAL A 178 -1.82 16.38 -7.03
C VAL A 178 -0.79 17.34 -6.45
N SER A 179 -0.48 17.21 -5.17
CA SER A 179 0.57 18.00 -4.51
C SER A 179 1.94 17.68 -5.11
N ASP A 180 2.73 18.71 -5.39
CA ASP A 180 4.13 18.55 -5.78
C ASP A 180 4.97 18.01 -4.61
N LYS A 181 4.57 18.34 -3.36
CA LYS A 181 5.23 17.89 -2.14
C LYS A 181 4.86 16.43 -1.84
N VAL A 182 5.89 15.60 -1.68
CA VAL A 182 5.80 14.28 -1.04
C VAL A 182 5.83 14.50 0.47
N PHE A 183 4.93 13.91 1.22
CA PHE A 183 4.95 14.01 2.67
C PHE A 183 5.41 12.70 3.34
N ASP A 184 5.36 11.57 2.63
CA ASP A 184 5.88 10.30 3.10
C ASP A 184 6.58 9.53 1.97
N ASP A 185 7.66 8.83 2.30
CA ASP A 185 8.48 8.02 1.38
C ASP A 185 8.87 6.75 2.13
N TYR A 186 8.49 5.59 1.62
CA TYR A 186 8.61 4.31 2.31
C TYR A 186 9.07 3.19 1.40
N MET A 187 9.55 2.12 2.02
CA MET A 187 9.92 0.87 1.34
C MET A 187 8.90 -0.22 1.68
N LEU A 188 8.42 -0.92 0.65
CA LEU A 188 7.51 -2.04 0.83
C LEU A 188 8.24 -3.37 0.63
N SER A 189 8.11 -4.19 1.65
CA SER A 189 8.66 -5.55 1.76
C SER A 189 7.53 -6.55 1.97
N MET A 190 7.88 -7.80 2.18
CA MET A 190 6.99 -8.80 2.75
C MET A 190 7.37 -8.98 4.21
N ILE A 191 6.41 -8.81 5.11
CA ILE A 191 6.59 -9.01 6.55
C ILE A 191 6.13 -10.41 6.90
N VAL A 192 7.04 -11.21 7.46
CA VAL A 192 6.83 -12.63 7.83
C VAL A 192 6.79 -12.74 9.36
N GLY A 193 5.77 -13.42 9.88
CA GLY A 193 5.64 -13.66 11.33
C GLY A 193 6.67 -14.69 11.81
N HIS A 194 7.21 -14.47 13.04
CA HIS A 194 8.05 -15.48 13.70
C HIS A 194 7.25 -16.72 14.09
N ASN A 195 7.96 -17.86 14.23
CA ASN A 195 7.38 -19.15 14.64
C ASN A 195 6.21 -19.63 13.75
N LYS A 196 6.21 -19.21 12.49
CA LYS A 196 5.26 -19.67 11.48
C LYS A 196 5.86 -20.78 10.62
N ARG A 197 5.03 -21.39 9.77
CA ARG A 197 5.50 -22.41 8.82
C ARG A 197 6.36 -21.83 7.70
N LEU A 198 6.11 -20.56 7.36
CA LEU A 198 6.89 -19.82 6.38
C LEU A 198 7.96 -19.01 7.12
N THR A 199 9.23 -19.19 6.74
CA THR A 199 10.33 -18.36 7.27
C THR A 199 10.63 -17.20 6.34
N GLN A 200 11.26 -16.16 6.87
CA GLN A 200 11.70 -15.01 6.10
C GLN A 200 12.66 -15.43 4.97
N GLU A 201 13.61 -16.32 5.25
CA GLU A 201 14.57 -16.81 4.26
C GLU A 201 13.87 -17.55 3.11
N THR A 202 12.86 -18.38 3.43
CA THR A 202 12.07 -19.10 2.41
C THR A 202 11.31 -18.11 1.53
N MET A 203 10.62 -17.13 2.14
CA MET A 203 9.89 -16.11 1.38
C MET A 203 10.85 -15.28 0.52
N GLN A 204 12.00 -14.87 1.07
CA GLN A 204 13.05 -14.16 0.36
C GLN A 204 13.60 -14.95 -0.83
N GLN A 205 13.79 -16.25 -0.68
CA GLN A 205 14.26 -17.13 -1.77
C GLN A 205 13.22 -17.21 -2.89
N LEU A 206 11.94 -17.45 -2.55
CA LEU A 206 10.86 -17.48 -3.54
C LEU A 206 10.78 -16.18 -4.34
N VAL A 207 10.82 -15.03 -3.67
CA VAL A 207 10.83 -13.71 -4.34
C VAL A 207 12.03 -13.56 -5.27
N ARG A 208 13.24 -13.98 -4.85
CA ARG A 208 14.45 -13.92 -5.68
C ARG A 208 14.33 -14.78 -6.93
N GLU A 209 13.75 -15.96 -6.80
CA GLU A 209 13.56 -16.87 -7.92
C GLU A 209 12.53 -16.35 -8.91
N LEU A 210 11.39 -15.88 -8.43
CA LEU A 210 10.37 -15.23 -9.26
C LEU A 210 10.93 -13.99 -10.00
N ALA A 211 11.77 -13.20 -9.32
CA ALA A 211 12.41 -12.04 -9.94
C ALA A 211 13.44 -12.47 -11.02
N ARG A 212 14.23 -13.53 -10.78
CA ARG A 212 15.17 -14.07 -11.79
C ARG A 212 14.48 -14.54 -13.05
N GLN A 213 13.27 -15.08 -12.94
CA GLN A 213 12.48 -15.54 -14.07
C GLN A 213 11.63 -14.43 -14.71
N GLY A 214 11.68 -13.20 -14.18
CA GLY A 214 10.97 -12.05 -14.71
C GLY A 214 9.50 -11.97 -14.29
N HIS A 215 9.01 -12.87 -13.42
CA HIS A 215 7.62 -12.86 -12.97
C HIS A 215 7.27 -11.59 -12.17
N ILE A 216 8.21 -11.12 -11.32
CA ILE A 216 8.00 -9.87 -10.56
C ILE A 216 7.96 -8.66 -11.51
N ASP A 217 8.83 -8.60 -12.50
CA ASP A 217 8.86 -7.51 -13.48
C ASP A 217 7.55 -7.46 -14.29
N GLN A 218 7.07 -8.62 -14.76
CA GLN A 218 5.81 -8.75 -15.50
C GLN A 218 4.60 -8.36 -14.64
N LEU A 219 4.57 -8.82 -13.37
CA LEU A 219 3.54 -8.44 -12.41
C LEU A 219 3.47 -6.93 -12.24
N LEU A 220 4.59 -6.29 -11.92
CA LEU A 220 4.65 -4.85 -11.70
C LEU A 220 4.34 -4.05 -12.97
N GLN A 221 4.75 -4.54 -14.14
CA GLN A 221 4.41 -3.92 -15.41
C GLN A 221 2.91 -3.92 -15.68
N ARG A 222 2.23 -5.03 -15.39
CA ARG A 222 0.77 -5.17 -15.57
C ARG A 222 -0.03 -4.12 -14.80
N PHE A 223 0.43 -3.78 -13.59
CA PHE A 223 -0.20 -2.77 -12.73
C PHE A 223 0.41 -1.37 -12.88
N ASN A 224 1.27 -1.14 -13.88
CA ASN A 224 1.98 0.14 -14.10
C ASN A 224 2.84 0.57 -12.89
N LEU A 225 3.49 -0.40 -12.24
CA LEU A 225 4.29 -0.20 -11.03
C LEU A 225 5.80 -0.35 -11.26
N SER A 226 6.27 -0.65 -12.47
CA SER A 226 7.69 -0.92 -12.77
C SER A 226 8.62 0.23 -12.35
N ARG A 227 8.14 1.48 -12.38
CA ARG A 227 8.96 2.64 -11.98
C ARG A 227 9.24 2.72 -10.48
N PHE A 228 8.46 2.01 -9.66
CA PHE A 228 8.59 1.97 -8.20
C PHE A 228 9.44 0.82 -7.71
N GLN A 229 9.78 -0.11 -8.60
CA GLN A 229 10.57 -1.29 -8.28
C GLN A 229 11.99 -0.92 -7.86
N VAL A 230 12.41 -1.34 -6.67
CA VAL A 230 13.78 -1.14 -6.14
C VAL A 230 14.61 -2.41 -6.21
N TYR A 231 14.00 -3.58 -6.03
CA TYR A 231 14.68 -4.85 -6.19
C TYR A 231 14.74 -5.22 -7.67
N ARG A 232 15.94 -5.08 -8.25
CA ARG A 232 16.26 -5.61 -9.57
C ARG A 232 17.40 -6.59 -9.39
N ILE A 233 17.26 -7.81 -9.88
CA ILE A 233 18.39 -8.73 -9.97
C ILE A 233 19.35 -8.09 -10.94
N GLY A 234 20.51 -7.67 -10.41
CA GLY A 234 21.44 -6.83 -11.11
C GLY A 234 21.77 -7.35 -12.49
N LEU A 235 21.57 -6.50 -13.47
CA LEU A 235 22.48 -6.37 -14.59
C LEU A 235 23.84 -5.95 -14.00
N ARG A 236 24.62 -6.92 -13.49
CA ARG A 236 26.08 -6.71 -13.39
C ARG A 236 26.57 -6.60 -14.82
N ARG A 237 26.85 -5.37 -15.22
CA ARG A 237 27.75 -5.12 -16.35
C ARG A 237 29.15 -5.58 -15.97
#